data_ed1d8c081b5439db8f36de5199b67a6b
#
_entry.id   ed1d8c081b5439db8f36de5199b67a6b
#
_cell.length_a   1.000
_cell.length_b   1.000
_cell.length_c   1.000
_cell.angle_alpha   90.00
_cell.angle_beta   90.00
_cell.angle_gamma   90.00
#
_symmetry.space_group_name_H-M   'P 1'
#
loop_
_entity.id
_entity.type
_entity.pdbx_description
1 polymer ?
#
loop_
_entity_poly.entity_id
_entity_poly.type
_entity_poly.pdbx_seq_one_letter_code
_entity_poly.pdbx_strand_id
1 'polypeptide(L)'
;MILSPHPDDAVLSLWHVLAAPEPVRVLNVFGGSPDGHRGDSWWDRVTRAQDSVTRVRERHAEDCAALAAAAREPENLGFLDGQYRDREPALESIVEAIASAATADAPLLAAAGLDGHRDHRLLREAAMALHADGRRV
;
A
#
# COMPACT_ATOMS: atom_id res chain seq x y z
N MET A 1 -6.04 9.77 6.45
CA MET A 1 -5.11 8.65 6.22
C MET A 1 -4.86 8.49 4.73
N ILE A 2 -3.63 8.22 4.30
CA ILE A 2 -3.30 7.85 2.92
C ILE A 2 -3.36 6.32 2.80
N LEU A 3 -4.11 5.83 1.83
CA LEU A 3 -4.12 4.43 1.42
C LEU A 3 -3.17 4.28 0.22
N SER A 4 -1.98 3.77 0.49
CA SER A 4 -0.95 3.52 -0.52
C SER A 4 -1.09 2.08 -1.02
N PRO A 5 -1.12 1.83 -2.32
CA PRO A 5 -1.08 0.46 -2.83
C PRO A 5 0.17 -0.28 -2.33
N HIS A 6 1.34 0.27 -2.58
CA HIS A 6 2.63 -0.33 -2.21
C HIS A 6 3.51 0.63 -1.41
N PRO A 7 4.57 0.15 -0.78
CA PRO A 7 5.68 0.99 -0.32
C PRO A 7 6.21 1.84 -1.49
N ASP A 8 6.34 3.15 -1.31
CA ASP A 8 6.72 4.20 -2.25
C ASP A 8 5.58 5.02 -2.91
N ASP A 9 4.42 4.45 -3.21
CA ASP A 9 3.33 5.15 -3.93
C ASP A 9 2.87 6.44 -3.24
N ALA A 10 2.78 6.44 -1.91
CA ALA A 10 2.41 7.63 -1.15
C ALA A 10 3.46 8.75 -1.31
N VAL A 11 4.74 8.39 -1.28
CA VAL A 11 5.86 9.33 -1.46
C VAL A 11 5.86 9.92 -2.86
N LEU A 12 5.69 9.07 -3.87
CA LEU A 12 5.72 9.49 -5.28
C LEU A 12 4.51 10.35 -5.67
N SER A 13 3.33 10.07 -5.09
CA SER A 13 2.08 10.69 -5.54
C SER A 13 1.56 11.79 -4.63
N LEU A 14 1.86 11.75 -3.32
CA LEU A 14 1.24 12.61 -2.32
C LEU A 14 2.25 13.33 -1.42
N TRP A 15 3.47 13.58 -1.91
CA TRP A 15 4.51 14.27 -1.13
C TRP A 15 4.04 15.58 -0.51
N HIS A 16 3.24 16.36 -1.23
CA HIS A 16 2.71 17.62 -0.73
C HIS A 16 1.78 17.45 0.48
N VAL A 17 1.07 16.31 0.59
CA VAL A 17 0.25 15.97 1.76
C VAL A 17 1.14 15.48 2.91
N LEU A 18 2.15 14.64 2.59
CA LEU A 18 3.09 14.12 3.58
C LEU A 18 3.91 15.20 4.25
N ALA A 19 4.35 16.19 3.47
CA ALA A 19 5.17 17.32 3.93
C ALA A 19 4.36 18.43 4.63
N ALA A 20 3.03 18.37 4.59
CA ALA A 20 2.18 19.32 5.29
C ALA A 20 2.27 19.15 6.82
N PRO A 21 2.03 20.20 7.61
CA PRO A 21 2.14 20.12 9.07
C PRO A 21 1.04 19.25 9.72
N GLU A 22 -0.07 19.03 9.02
CA GLU A 22 -1.18 18.23 9.52
C GLU A 22 -0.77 16.77 9.68
N PRO A 23 -1.18 16.10 10.78
CA PRO A 23 -0.86 14.70 10.99
C PRO A 23 -1.56 13.83 9.95
N VAL A 24 -0.79 13.01 9.26
CA VAL A 24 -1.29 12.03 8.29
C VAL A 24 -0.63 10.68 8.53
N ARG A 25 -1.43 9.63 8.52
CA ARG A 25 -0.97 8.23 8.58
C ARG A 25 -0.87 7.68 7.16
N VAL A 26 0.09 6.79 6.92
CA VAL A 26 0.27 6.08 5.66
C VAL A 26 0.04 4.60 5.89
N LEU A 27 -0.88 4.01 5.14
CA LEU A 27 -1.20 2.59 5.18
C LEU A 27 -0.90 1.96 3.82
N ASN A 28 0.17 1.17 3.75
CA ASN A 28 0.49 0.37 2.58
C ASN A 28 -0.37 -0.89 2.59
N VAL A 29 -1.27 -1.03 1.61
CA VAL A 29 -2.24 -2.12 1.60
C VAL A 29 -1.61 -3.42 1.15
N PHE A 30 -0.82 -3.40 0.08
CA PHE A 30 -0.11 -4.56 -0.44
C PHE A 30 1.37 -4.54 -0.03
N GLY A 31 1.60 -4.32 1.27
CA GLY A 31 2.92 -4.33 1.90
C GLY A 31 3.33 -5.67 2.51
N GLY A 32 2.59 -6.75 2.27
CA GLY A 32 2.87 -8.06 2.83
C GLY A 32 4.15 -8.69 2.30
N SER A 33 4.85 -9.46 3.14
CA SER A 33 6.02 -10.22 2.74
C SER A 33 5.61 -11.64 2.35
N PRO A 34 6.11 -12.20 1.23
CA PRO A 34 5.83 -13.58 0.86
C PRO A 34 6.43 -14.55 1.88
N ASP A 35 5.72 -15.64 2.17
CA ASP A 35 6.22 -16.72 3.01
C ASP A 35 7.29 -17.52 2.25
N GLY A 36 8.53 -17.47 2.73
CA GLY A 36 9.65 -18.19 2.15
C GLY A 36 10.08 -17.67 0.76
N HIS A 37 11.07 -18.37 0.18
CA HIS A 37 11.55 -18.07 -1.16
C HIS A 37 10.46 -18.47 -2.18
N ARG A 38 9.72 -17.48 -2.66
CA ARG A 38 8.97 -17.62 -3.92
C ARG A 38 9.92 -17.24 -5.05
N GLY A 39 9.96 -18.05 -6.08
CA GLY A 39 10.84 -17.81 -7.23
C GLY A 39 10.73 -16.36 -7.73
N ASP A 40 11.80 -15.85 -8.32
CA ASP A 40 11.94 -14.45 -8.72
C ASP A 40 10.76 -14.01 -9.60
N SER A 41 10.03 -12.99 -9.15
CA SER A 41 9.07 -12.30 -9.99
C SER A 41 9.79 -11.64 -11.19
N TRP A 42 9.03 -11.21 -12.20
CA TRP A 42 9.64 -10.43 -13.29
C TRP A 42 10.34 -9.19 -12.75
N TRP A 43 9.73 -8.51 -11.78
CA TRP A 43 10.28 -7.30 -11.18
C TRP A 43 11.53 -7.59 -10.34
N ASP A 44 11.55 -8.68 -9.58
CA ASP A 44 12.73 -9.09 -8.81
C ASP A 44 13.92 -9.31 -9.75
N ARG A 45 13.71 -9.93 -10.91
CA ARG A 45 14.75 -10.10 -11.92
C ARG A 45 15.25 -8.77 -12.50
N VAL A 46 14.32 -7.85 -12.83
CA VAL A 46 14.67 -6.52 -13.36
C VAL A 46 15.46 -5.71 -12.35
N THR A 47 15.07 -5.76 -11.07
CA THR A 47 15.74 -5.03 -9.98
C THR A 47 16.94 -5.79 -9.39
N ARG A 48 17.26 -6.98 -9.94
CA ARG A 48 18.36 -7.84 -9.47
C ARG A 48 18.27 -8.18 -7.99
N ALA A 49 17.06 -8.42 -7.50
CA ALA A 49 16.84 -8.84 -6.12
C ALA A 49 17.50 -10.21 -5.86
N GLN A 50 17.99 -10.42 -4.65
CA GLN A 50 18.53 -11.71 -4.23
C GLN A 50 17.42 -12.76 -4.14
N ASP A 51 16.28 -12.38 -3.57
CA ASP A 51 15.06 -13.15 -3.44
C ASP A 51 13.88 -12.21 -3.10
N SER A 52 12.65 -12.73 -3.24
CA SER A 52 11.44 -11.92 -3.03
C SER A 52 11.29 -11.39 -1.61
N VAL A 53 11.68 -12.18 -0.58
CA VAL A 53 11.59 -11.76 0.83
C VAL A 53 12.55 -10.62 1.12
N THR A 54 13.80 -10.76 0.66
CA THR A 54 14.82 -9.72 0.79
C THR A 54 14.37 -8.45 0.08
N ARG A 55 13.82 -8.57 -1.13
CA ARG A 55 13.33 -7.40 -1.89
C ARG A 55 12.21 -6.66 -1.17
N VAL A 56 11.23 -7.36 -0.61
CA VAL A 56 10.17 -6.72 0.17
C VAL A 56 10.73 -6.00 1.39
N ARG A 57 11.67 -6.62 2.10
CA ARG A 57 12.33 -5.98 3.24
C ARG A 57 13.11 -4.72 2.85
N GLU A 58 13.82 -4.74 1.71
CA GLU A 58 14.51 -3.56 1.18
C GLU A 58 13.52 -2.45 0.86
N ARG A 59 12.41 -2.75 0.17
CA ARG A 59 11.37 -1.76 -0.14
C ARG A 59 10.74 -1.15 1.11
N HIS A 60 10.50 -1.94 2.15
CA HIS A 60 10.04 -1.41 3.44
C HIS A 60 11.06 -0.45 4.07
N ALA A 61 12.36 -0.78 4.01
CA ALA A 61 13.39 0.08 4.54
C ALA A 61 13.52 1.39 3.73
N GLU A 62 13.41 1.32 2.40
CA GLU A 62 13.39 2.47 1.50
C GLU A 62 12.19 3.38 1.79
N ASP A 63 10.99 2.81 1.96
CA ASP A 63 9.76 3.54 2.29
C ASP A 63 9.85 4.22 3.65
N CYS A 64 10.31 3.51 4.68
CA CYS A 64 10.56 4.09 6.00
C CYS A 64 11.53 5.28 5.92
N ALA A 65 12.64 5.13 5.18
CA ALA A 65 13.63 6.19 5.04
C ALA A 65 13.07 7.41 4.30
N ALA A 66 12.27 7.18 3.24
CA ALA A 66 11.63 8.25 2.48
C ALA A 66 10.58 9.00 3.31
N LEU A 67 9.70 8.28 4.02
CA LEU A 67 8.66 8.86 4.86
C LEU A 67 9.23 9.60 6.09
N ALA A 68 10.37 9.14 6.63
CA ALA A 68 11.05 9.81 7.72
C ALA A 68 11.47 11.25 7.36
N ALA A 69 11.73 11.56 6.09
CA ALA A 69 12.01 12.93 5.62
C ALA A 69 10.82 13.89 5.84
N ALA A 70 9.60 13.35 5.93
CA ALA A 70 8.39 14.10 6.27
C ALA A 70 7.96 13.87 7.74
N ALA A 71 8.79 13.25 8.57
CA ALA A 71 8.46 12.83 9.94
C ALA A 71 7.22 11.92 9.99
N ARG A 72 7.12 10.98 9.04
CA ARG A 72 6.06 9.97 8.93
C ARG A 72 6.65 8.57 9.01
N GLU A 73 5.80 7.62 9.35
CA GLU A 73 6.13 6.20 9.36
C GLU A 73 5.02 5.42 8.63
N PRO A 74 5.37 4.37 7.85
CA PRO A 74 4.39 3.53 7.19
C PRO A 74 3.81 2.49 8.13
N GLU A 75 2.54 2.19 7.95
CA GLU A 75 1.89 0.98 8.43
C GLU A 75 1.68 0.04 7.24
N ASN A 76 1.90 -1.26 7.43
CA ASN A 76 1.78 -2.24 6.35
C ASN A 76 0.69 -3.26 6.70
N LEU A 77 -0.27 -3.47 5.79
CA LEU A 77 -1.17 -4.63 5.85
C LEU A 77 -0.48 -5.86 5.25
N GLY A 78 -0.97 -7.04 5.61
CA GLY A 78 -0.36 -8.30 5.21
C GLY A 78 -0.73 -8.79 3.80
N PHE A 79 -1.46 -8.02 2.99
CA PHE A 79 -1.77 -8.43 1.62
C PHE A 79 -0.50 -8.39 0.77
N LEU A 80 -0.26 -9.48 0.03
CA LEU A 80 0.89 -9.56 -0.87
C LEU A 80 0.71 -8.65 -2.08
N ASP A 81 1.80 -8.05 -2.53
CA ASP A 81 1.91 -7.42 -3.85
C ASP A 81 1.50 -8.42 -4.94
N GLY A 82 0.81 -7.94 -5.96
CA GLY A 82 0.30 -8.73 -7.06
C GLY A 82 1.30 -9.67 -7.72
N GLN A 83 2.57 -9.29 -7.74
CA GLN A 83 3.64 -10.10 -8.30
C GLN A 83 3.99 -11.36 -7.48
N TYR A 84 3.58 -11.41 -6.21
CA TYR A 84 3.89 -12.49 -5.27
C TYR A 84 2.68 -13.36 -4.93
N ARG A 85 1.52 -13.12 -5.53
CA ARG A 85 0.32 -13.89 -5.23
C ARG A 85 -0.28 -14.57 -6.46
N ASP A 86 -0.83 -15.76 -6.23
CA ASP A 86 -1.49 -16.56 -7.28
C ASP A 86 -2.97 -16.18 -7.46
N ARG A 87 -3.58 -15.62 -6.41
CA ARG A 87 -5.01 -15.24 -6.39
C ARG A 87 -5.19 -13.86 -5.80
N GLU A 88 -6.17 -13.14 -6.33
CA GLU A 88 -6.59 -11.88 -5.73
C GLU A 88 -7.19 -12.12 -4.34
N PRO A 89 -6.87 -11.29 -3.35
CA PRO A 89 -7.61 -11.28 -2.09
C PRO A 89 -9.06 -10.87 -2.34
N ALA A 90 -9.97 -11.36 -1.50
CA ALA A 90 -11.35 -10.91 -1.54
C ALA A 90 -11.44 -9.40 -1.25
N LEU A 91 -12.25 -8.70 -2.02
CA LEU A 91 -12.43 -7.24 -1.85
C LEU A 91 -12.88 -6.90 -0.43
N GLU A 92 -13.81 -7.70 0.10
CA GLU A 92 -14.35 -7.55 1.45
C GLU A 92 -13.25 -7.62 2.51
N SER A 93 -12.27 -8.53 2.35
CA SER A 93 -11.15 -8.65 3.29
C SER A 93 -10.26 -7.41 3.29
N ILE A 94 -10.06 -6.77 2.15
CA ILE A 94 -9.30 -5.52 2.04
C ILE A 94 -10.10 -4.38 2.70
N VAL A 95 -11.39 -4.28 2.42
CA VAL A 95 -12.30 -3.29 3.00
C VAL A 95 -12.30 -3.39 4.52
N GLU A 96 -12.47 -4.59 5.08
CA GLU A 96 -12.46 -4.86 6.52
C GLU A 96 -11.11 -4.49 7.16
N ALA A 97 -10.00 -4.85 6.53
CA ALA A 97 -8.67 -4.53 7.04
C ALA A 97 -8.41 -3.01 7.07
N ILE A 98 -8.78 -2.29 6.00
CA ILE A 98 -8.67 -0.82 5.96
C ILE A 98 -9.60 -0.19 7.00
N ALA A 99 -10.84 -0.65 7.11
CA ALA A 99 -11.81 -0.13 8.08
C ALA A 99 -11.32 -0.32 9.53
N SER A 100 -10.66 -1.46 9.82
CA SER A 100 -10.09 -1.76 11.13
C SER A 100 -8.87 -0.89 11.46
N ALA A 101 -8.05 -0.55 10.46
CA ALA A 101 -6.87 0.29 10.64
C ALA A 101 -7.22 1.79 10.73
N ALA A 102 -8.29 2.22 10.07
CA ALA A 102 -8.69 3.61 9.98
C ALA A 102 -9.64 4.01 11.12
N THR A 103 -9.45 5.20 11.69
CA THR A 103 -10.47 5.78 12.60
C THR A 103 -11.74 6.10 11.81
N ALA A 104 -12.92 5.99 12.47
CA ALA A 104 -14.21 6.10 11.80
C ALA A 104 -14.39 7.40 11.00
N ASP A 105 -13.93 8.53 11.53
CA ASP A 105 -14.16 9.86 10.95
C ASP A 105 -12.98 10.38 10.10
N ALA A 106 -11.87 9.65 10.03
CA ALA A 106 -10.71 10.09 9.27
C ALA A 106 -10.99 10.06 7.77
N PRO A 107 -10.72 11.16 7.03
CA PRO A 107 -10.77 11.12 5.58
C PRO A 107 -9.69 10.17 5.05
N LEU A 108 -10.02 9.46 3.98
CA LEU A 108 -9.13 8.55 3.28
C LEU A 108 -8.72 9.19 1.95
N LEU A 109 -7.44 9.10 1.63
CA LEU A 109 -6.90 9.47 0.31
C LEU A 109 -6.42 8.18 -0.34
N ALA A 110 -6.97 7.81 -1.47
CA ALA A 110 -6.63 6.61 -2.20
C ALA A 110 -6.13 6.92 -3.60
N ALA A 111 -5.26 6.06 -4.13
CA ALA A 111 -4.82 6.14 -5.51
C ALA A 111 -6.01 5.97 -6.48
N ALA A 112 -6.06 6.79 -7.54
CA ALA A 112 -7.13 6.73 -8.53
C ALA A 112 -7.11 5.44 -9.39
N GLY A 113 -5.99 4.70 -9.40
CA GLY A 113 -5.87 3.42 -10.09
C GLY A 113 -6.06 3.50 -11.61
N LEU A 114 -5.57 4.58 -12.24
CA LEU A 114 -5.73 4.85 -13.68
C LEU A 114 -4.60 4.26 -14.54
N ASP A 115 -3.51 3.83 -13.93
CA ASP A 115 -2.30 3.31 -14.59
C ASP A 115 -2.43 1.86 -15.08
N GLY A 116 -3.55 1.20 -14.77
CA GLY A 116 -3.79 -0.19 -15.15
C GLY A 116 -3.17 -1.23 -14.21
N HIS A 117 -2.42 -0.82 -13.17
CA HIS A 117 -1.88 -1.76 -12.20
C HIS A 117 -3.00 -2.44 -11.42
N ARG A 118 -2.95 -3.77 -11.31
CA ARG A 118 -4.05 -4.56 -10.72
C ARG A 118 -4.30 -4.20 -9.24
N ASP A 119 -3.25 -3.93 -8.47
CA ASP A 119 -3.37 -3.58 -7.05
C ASP A 119 -3.92 -2.17 -6.84
N HIS A 120 -3.54 -1.23 -7.71
CA HIS A 120 -4.09 0.12 -7.68
C HIS A 120 -5.60 0.12 -7.98
N ARG A 121 -6.04 -0.71 -8.93
CA ARG A 121 -7.47 -0.87 -9.23
C ARG A 121 -8.23 -1.52 -8.08
N LEU A 122 -7.66 -2.58 -7.48
CA LEU A 122 -8.27 -3.27 -6.36
C LEU A 122 -8.37 -2.37 -5.13
N LEU A 123 -7.35 -1.55 -4.85
CA LEU A 123 -7.41 -0.55 -3.78
C LEU A 123 -8.47 0.52 -4.08
N ARG A 124 -8.58 0.99 -5.32
CA ARG A 124 -9.64 1.90 -5.72
C ARG A 124 -11.02 1.31 -5.47
N GLU A 125 -11.25 0.05 -5.85
CA GLU A 125 -12.52 -0.64 -5.63
C GLU A 125 -12.84 -0.73 -4.13
N ALA A 126 -11.86 -1.04 -3.28
CA ALA A 126 -12.02 -1.05 -1.82
C ALA A 126 -12.34 0.36 -1.28
N ALA A 127 -11.66 1.39 -1.77
CA ALA A 127 -11.92 2.77 -1.39
C ALA A 127 -13.34 3.22 -1.80
N MET A 128 -13.80 2.83 -2.98
CA MET A 128 -15.17 3.12 -3.44
C MET A 128 -16.22 2.38 -2.60
N ALA A 129 -15.96 1.13 -2.20
CA ALA A 129 -16.85 0.40 -1.29
C ALA A 129 -16.95 1.12 0.07
N LEU A 130 -15.82 1.51 0.65
CA LEU A 130 -15.80 2.31 1.89
C LEU A 130 -16.55 3.63 1.74
N HIS A 131 -16.45 4.30 0.58
CA HIS A 131 -17.19 5.52 0.32
C HIS A 131 -18.71 5.26 0.25
N ALA A 132 -19.12 4.18 -0.39
CA ALA A 132 -20.53 3.79 -0.45
C ALA A 132 -21.12 3.49 0.94
N ASP A 133 -20.28 3.00 1.87
CA ASP A 133 -20.62 2.76 3.27
C ASP A 133 -20.51 4.03 4.16
N GLY A 134 -20.36 5.21 3.54
CA GLY A 134 -20.41 6.52 4.22
C GLY A 134 -19.06 7.05 4.70
N ARG A 135 -17.93 6.40 4.35
CA ARG A 135 -16.59 6.94 4.63
C ARG A 135 -16.26 8.11 3.70
N ARG A 136 -15.54 9.10 4.19
CA ARG A 136 -14.99 10.16 3.33
C ARG A 136 -13.73 9.63 2.62
N VAL A 137 -13.82 9.46 1.32
CA VAL A 137 -12.72 9.03 0.45
C VAL A 137 -12.46 10.08 -0.60
#